data_51ed7d5bd4cee518025de697eab1761c
#
_entry.id   51ed7d5bd4cee518025de697eab1761c
#
_cell.length_a   1.000
_cell.length_b   1.000
_cell.length_c   1.000
_cell.angle_alpha   90.00
_cell.angle_beta   90.00
_cell.angle_gamma   90.00
#
_symmetry.space_group_name_H-M   'P 1'
#
loop_
_entity.id
_entity.type
_entity.pdbx_description
1 polymer ?
#
loop_
_entity_poly.entity_id
_entity_poly.type
_entity_poly.pdbx_seq_one_letter_code
_entity_poly.pdbx_strand_id
1 'polypeptide(L)'
;MHIIKFDMSIDIFYEVVSLKKYAILCGSAPDGFTQKKINEMHEFLTSSSGGTWAEKEIVFFPNGADDAMLAFVLERLKADKTEQILLYVCTLTPVADEDKSVWIGGEEVRKSVIEAFCADGCGQVIYDCGRELERNEEIELEKKVLENKITSFSFAREGE
;
A
#
# COMPACT_ATOMS: atom_id res chain seq x y z
N MET A 1 4.18 -13.39 29.14
CA MET A 1 3.50 -13.15 29.67
C MET A 1 2.61 -13.57 30.06
N HIS A 2 1.63 -13.38 29.81
CA HIS A 2 0.55 -13.50 30.08
C HIS A 2 -0.40 -13.58 30.41
N ILE A 3 -1.09 -13.83 30.72
CA ILE A 3 -1.96 -13.33 31.20
C ILE A 3 -2.40 -13.58 32.29
N ILE A 4 -2.78 -13.52 33.19
CA ILE A 4 -3.15 -13.67 34.08
C ILE A 4 -3.77 -13.39 35.03
N LYS A 5 -4.50 -12.85 35.64
CA LYS A 5 -5.16 -12.43 36.29
C LYS A 5 -5.67 -11.85 36.13
N PHE A 6 -6.17 -11.58 35.93
CA PHE A 6 -6.63 -11.35 35.61
C PHE A 6 -6.85 -10.27 35.06
N ASP A 7 -7.30 -9.29 35.18
CA ASP A 7 -7.56 -8.09 34.50
C ASP A 7 -6.30 -7.44 34.04
N MET A 8 -5.37 -7.28 34.91
CA MET A 8 -4.07 -6.74 34.60
C MET A 8 -3.32 -7.63 33.63
N SER A 9 -3.50 -8.92 33.78
CA SER A 9 -2.89 -9.88 32.87
C SER A 9 -3.42 -9.75 31.46
N ILE A 10 -4.70 -9.39 31.32
CA ILE A 10 -5.31 -9.18 30.02
C ILE A 10 -4.68 -7.98 29.32
N ASP A 11 -4.48 -6.89 30.04
CA ASP A 11 -3.85 -5.70 29.48
C ASP A 11 -2.45 -6.00 28.98
N ILE A 12 -1.69 -6.72 29.76
CA ILE A 12 -0.34 -7.11 29.38
C ILE A 12 -0.37 -8.02 28.15
N PHE A 13 -1.34 -8.93 28.10
CA PHE A 13 -1.48 -9.82 26.95
C PHE A 13 -1.74 -9.04 25.67
N TYR A 14 -2.61 -8.04 25.72
CA TYR A 14 -2.88 -7.22 24.54
C TYR A 14 -1.65 -6.48 24.06
N GLU A 15 -0.86 -5.96 24.97
CA GLU A 15 0.37 -5.27 24.59
C GLU A 15 1.35 -6.22 23.89
N VAL A 16 1.43 -7.46 24.38
CA VAL A 16 2.36 -8.43 23.81
C VAL A 16 1.96 -8.84 22.40
N VAL A 17 0.66 -8.98 22.12
CA VAL A 17 0.20 -9.45 20.81
C VAL A 17 -0.05 -8.33 19.82
N SER A 18 0.00 -7.08 20.27
CA SER A 18 -0.25 -5.95 19.40
C SER A 18 0.95 -5.72 18.48
N LEU A 19 0.72 -5.72 17.16
CA LEU A 19 1.78 -5.48 16.18
C LEU A 19 1.89 -3.99 15.90
N LYS A 20 3.11 -3.52 15.75
CA LYS A 20 3.35 -2.16 15.29
C LYS A 20 3.35 -2.16 13.78
N LYS A 21 2.35 -1.55 13.18
CA LYS A 21 2.16 -1.61 11.74
C LYS A 21 1.75 -0.25 11.19
N TYR A 22 2.15 -0.01 9.92
CA TYR A 22 1.81 1.24 9.23
C TYR A 22 1.53 0.96 7.77
N ALA A 23 0.52 1.63 7.25
CA ALA A 23 0.18 1.59 5.83
C ALA A 23 0.37 2.98 5.26
N ILE A 24 1.03 3.06 4.11
CA ILE A 24 1.23 4.30 3.38
C ILE A 24 0.43 4.20 2.09
N LEU A 25 -0.51 5.12 1.89
CA LEU A 25 -1.36 5.15 0.72
C LEU A 25 -0.96 6.32 -0.17
N CYS A 26 -0.37 6.03 -1.32
CA CYS A 26 0.13 7.06 -2.24
C CYS A 26 -0.77 7.15 -3.46
N GLY A 27 -1.23 8.35 -3.76
CA GLY A 27 -2.04 8.61 -4.92
C GLY A 27 -1.25 9.34 -6.00
N SER A 28 -1.70 9.21 -7.25
CA SER A 28 -0.98 9.80 -8.37
C SER A 28 -1.44 11.19 -8.65
N ALA A 29 -2.39 11.75 -8.42
CA ALA A 29 -2.80 13.11 -8.72
C ALA A 29 -4.14 13.39 -8.05
N PRO A 30 -4.49 14.64 -7.89
CA PRO A 30 -5.78 14.96 -7.29
C PRO A 30 -6.91 14.75 -8.29
N ASP A 31 -7.03 13.57 -8.85
CA ASP A 31 -8.16 13.24 -9.69
C ASP A 31 -9.13 12.32 -8.95
N GLY A 32 -10.37 12.29 -9.42
CA GLY A 32 -11.42 11.58 -8.72
C GLY A 32 -11.18 10.07 -8.64
N PHE A 33 -10.48 9.51 -9.61
CA PHE A 33 -10.27 8.06 -9.66
C PHE A 33 -9.24 7.61 -8.64
N THR A 34 -8.08 8.27 -8.62
CA THR A 34 -7.05 7.88 -7.65
C THR A 34 -7.52 8.13 -6.23
N GLN A 35 -8.23 9.23 -6.01
CA GLN A 35 -8.77 9.50 -4.67
C GLN A 35 -9.78 8.43 -4.26
N LYS A 36 -10.62 8.00 -5.18
CA LYS A 36 -11.59 6.95 -4.90
C LYS A 36 -10.88 5.65 -4.52
N LYS A 37 -9.84 5.28 -5.26
CA LYS A 37 -9.07 4.08 -4.98
C LYS A 37 -8.41 4.13 -3.62
N ILE A 38 -7.84 5.27 -3.28
CA ILE A 38 -7.21 5.45 -1.97
C ILE A 38 -8.25 5.32 -0.87
N ASN A 39 -9.41 5.91 -1.06
CA ASN A 39 -10.49 5.82 -0.09
C ASN A 39 -10.97 4.38 0.09
N GLU A 40 -11.08 3.64 -1.01
CA GLU A 40 -11.49 2.25 -0.97
C GLU A 40 -10.47 1.40 -0.20
N MET A 41 -9.19 1.65 -0.43
CA MET A 41 -8.16 0.93 0.30
C MET A 41 -8.21 1.27 1.79
N HIS A 42 -8.42 2.53 2.12
CA HIS A 42 -8.55 2.95 3.51
C HIS A 42 -9.73 2.25 4.18
N GLU A 43 -10.88 2.23 3.51
CA GLU A 43 -12.06 1.55 4.05
C GLU A 43 -11.81 0.05 4.23
N PHE A 44 -11.13 -0.55 3.26
CA PHE A 44 -10.80 -1.96 3.38
C PHE A 44 -9.91 -2.23 4.59
N LEU A 45 -8.85 -1.46 4.74
CA LEU A 45 -7.90 -1.67 5.83
C LEU A 45 -8.54 -1.50 7.21
N THR A 46 -9.46 -0.54 7.34
CA THR A 46 -10.11 -0.29 8.63
C THR A 46 -11.24 -1.26 8.90
N SER A 47 -11.64 -2.05 7.91
CA SER A 47 -12.69 -3.05 8.09
C SER A 47 -12.12 -4.32 8.69
N SER A 48 -13.01 -5.19 9.17
CA SER A 48 -12.58 -6.47 9.73
C SER A 48 -11.93 -7.37 8.68
N SER A 49 -12.35 -7.25 7.41
CA SER A 49 -11.76 -8.03 6.32
C SER A 49 -10.34 -7.60 6.02
N GLY A 50 -10.01 -6.34 6.25
CA GLY A 50 -8.69 -5.80 5.93
C GLY A 50 -7.74 -5.76 7.11
N GLY A 51 -8.14 -6.23 8.27
CA GLY A 51 -7.25 -6.31 9.40
C GLY A 51 -7.51 -5.32 10.51
N THR A 52 -8.55 -4.52 10.40
CA THR A 52 -8.97 -3.57 11.43
C THR A 52 -7.82 -2.61 11.81
N TRP A 53 -7.18 -2.03 10.81
CA TRP A 53 -6.11 -1.04 11.05
C TRP A 53 -6.70 0.21 11.68
N ALA A 54 -5.96 0.79 12.61
CA ALA A 54 -6.38 2.04 13.24
C ALA A 54 -6.06 3.22 12.34
N GLU A 55 -6.83 4.30 12.49
CA GLU A 55 -6.59 5.49 11.66
C GLU A 55 -5.17 6.02 11.81
N LYS A 56 -4.63 5.96 13.01
CA LYS A 56 -3.27 6.46 13.26
C LYS A 56 -2.20 5.59 12.61
N GLU A 57 -2.56 4.42 12.13
CA GLU A 57 -1.63 3.51 11.46
C GLU A 57 -1.62 3.71 9.94
N ILE A 58 -2.44 4.61 9.43
CA ILE A 58 -2.59 4.84 8.00
C ILE A 58 -2.18 6.26 7.65
N VAL A 59 -1.24 6.39 6.70
CA VAL A 59 -0.70 7.67 6.27
C VAL A 59 -1.04 7.87 4.81
N PHE A 60 -1.44 9.09 4.44
CA PHE A 60 -1.85 9.42 3.08
C PHE A 60 -0.85 10.35 2.41
N PHE A 61 -0.50 10.05 1.16
CA PHE A 61 0.18 10.98 0.27
C PHE A 61 -0.67 11.12 -0.98
N PRO A 62 -1.77 11.87 -0.93
CA PRO A 62 -2.74 11.91 -2.03
C PRO A 62 -2.24 12.60 -3.28
N ASN A 63 -1.23 13.44 -3.18
CA ASN A 63 -0.68 14.18 -4.31
C ASN A 63 0.65 13.63 -4.76
N GLY A 64 0.93 12.38 -4.41
CA GLY A 64 2.16 11.72 -4.83
C GLY A 64 3.25 11.77 -3.79
N ALA A 65 4.35 11.14 -4.13
CA ALA A 65 5.53 11.08 -3.27
C ALA A 65 6.74 10.93 -4.17
N ASP A 66 7.88 11.47 -3.75
CA ASP A 66 9.11 11.31 -4.52
C ASP A 66 10.05 10.34 -3.81
N ASP A 67 11.20 10.06 -4.46
CA ASP A 67 12.19 9.14 -3.92
C ASP A 67 12.61 9.51 -2.51
N ALA A 68 12.87 10.80 -2.28
CA ALA A 68 13.37 11.25 -0.99
C ALA A 68 12.33 11.09 0.11
N MET A 69 11.08 11.38 -0.20
CA MET A 69 9.99 11.22 0.77
C MET A 69 9.83 9.77 1.18
N LEU A 70 9.80 8.88 0.19
CA LEU A 70 9.60 7.46 0.48
C LEU A 70 10.79 6.88 1.24
N ALA A 71 12.01 7.26 0.85
CA ALA A 71 13.18 6.80 1.57
C ALA A 71 13.19 7.27 3.02
N PHE A 72 12.80 8.53 3.23
CA PHE A 72 12.72 9.08 4.57
C PHE A 72 11.69 8.35 5.43
N VAL A 73 10.51 8.11 4.87
CA VAL A 73 9.46 7.40 5.58
C VAL A 73 9.92 6.00 5.98
N LEU A 74 10.55 5.29 5.04
CA LEU A 74 11.02 3.94 5.32
C LEU A 74 12.05 3.93 6.45
N GLU A 75 12.98 4.90 6.42
CA GLU A 75 13.97 5.00 7.49
C GLU A 75 13.32 5.22 8.84
N ARG A 76 12.31 6.10 8.89
CA ARG A 76 11.60 6.35 10.14
C ARG A 76 10.87 5.13 10.63
N LEU A 77 10.23 4.40 9.72
CA LEU A 77 9.51 3.19 10.11
C LEU A 77 10.47 2.13 10.64
N LYS A 78 11.65 2.02 10.05
CA LYS A 78 12.65 1.08 10.54
C LYS A 78 13.20 1.49 11.89
N ALA A 79 13.46 2.79 12.08
CA ALA A 79 13.95 3.29 13.35
C ALA A 79 12.93 3.06 14.46
N ASP A 80 11.65 3.13 14.13
CA ASP A 80 10.57 2.87 15.08
C ASP A 80 10.31 1.38 15.29
N LYS A 81 11.07 0.52 14.62
CA LYS A 81 10.92 -0.95 14.71
C LYS A 81 9.54 -1.43 14.31
N THR A 82 9.03 -0.86 13.21
CA THR A 82 7.74 -1.25 12.67
C THR A 82 7.81 -2.70 12.19
N GLU A 83 6.83 -3.49 12.56
CA GLU A 83 6.82 -4.92 12.30
C GLU A 83 6.11 -5.30 11.02
N GLN A 84 5.18 -4.46 10.56
CA GLN A 84 4.43 -4.71 9.34
C GLN A 84 4.23 -3.39 8.60
N ILE A 85 4.61 -3.38 7.33
CA ILE A 85 4.52 -2.17 6.51
C ILE A 85 3.77 -2.51 5.24
N LEU A 86 2.77 -1.69 4.91
CA LEU A 86 2.07 -1.81 3.64
C LEU A 86 2.27 -0.50 2.87
N LEU A 87 2.78 -0.60 1.65
CA LEU A 87 2.86 0.55 0.76
C LEU A 87 1.93 0.29 -0.42
N TYR A 88 0.91 1.11 -0.52
CA TYR A 88 -0.07 1.05 -1.60
C TYR A 88 0.19 2.21 -2.54
N VAL A 89 0.48 1.89 -3.79
CA VAL A 89 0.83 2.89 -4.80
C VAL A 89 -0.22 2.84 -5.89
N CYS A 90 -1.01 3.91 -5.98
CA CYS A 90 -2.07 4.03 -6.97
C CYS A 90 -1.59 4.91 -8.11
N THR A 91 -1.42 4.33 -9.29
CA THR A 91 -0.90 5.02 -10.46
C THR A 91 -1.98 5.19 -11.52
N LEU A 92 -1.69 6.01 -12.52
CA LEU A 92 -2.62 6.21 -13.63
C LEU A 92 -2.44 5.14 -14.72
N THR A 93 -1.32 4.44 -14.73
CA THR A 93 -1.08 3.38 -15.71
C THR A 93 -0.58 2.13 -14.98
N PRO A 94 -0.88 0.94 -15.51
CA PRO A 94 -0.38 -0.28 -14.90
C PRO A 94 1.14 -0.30 -14.86
N VAL A 95 1.68 -0.91 -13.82
CA VAL A 95 3.13 -1.01 -13.63
C VAL A 95 3.59 -2.40 -14.07
N ALA A 96 4.51 -2.44 -15.03
CA ALA A 96 5.05 -3.69 -15.53
C ALA A 96 6.30 -4.11 -14.76
N ASP A 97 6.58 -5.40 -14.76
CA ASP A 97 7.76 -5.91 -14.04
C ASP A 97 9.05 -5.31 -14.55
N GLU A 98 9.15 -5.04 -15.86
CA GLU A 98 10.35 -4.49 -16.47
C GLU A 98 10.51 -2.99 -16.25
N ASP A 99 9.49 -2.31 -15.76
CA ASP A 99 9.58 -0.87 -15.50
C ASP A 99 10.60 -0.61 -14.38
N LYS A 100 11.42 0.39 -14.56
CA LYS A 100 12.42 0.77 -13.55
C LYS A 100 11.96 1.92 -12.69
N SER A 101 10.90 2.60 -13.10
CA SER A 101 10.34 3.70 -12.34
C SER A 101 8.83 3.72 -12.51
N VAL A 102 8.18 4.46 -11.63
CA VAL A 102 6.73 4.58 -11.55
C VAL A 102 6.42 6.06 -11.39
N TRP A 103 5.37 6.53 -12.04
CA TRP A 103 4.95 7.93 -11.91
C TRP A 103 3.88 8.03 -10.83
N ILE A 104 4.17 8.82 -9.80
CA ILE A 104 3.26 9.03 -8.69
C ILE A 104 3.09 10.54 -8.50
N GLY A 105 1.92 11.06 -8.91
CA GLY A 105 1.63 12.47 -8.74
C GLY A 105 2.54 13.39 -9.52
N GLY A 106 2.98 12.96 -10.70
CA GLY A 106 3.85 13.77 -11.53
C GLY A 106 5.34 13.61 -11.20
N GLU A 107 5.65 12.83 -10.19
CA GLU A 107 7.04 12.55 -9.82
C GLU A 107 7.41 11.17 -10.32
N GLU A 108 8.59 11.06 -10.91
CA GLU A 108 9.12 9.76 -11.31
C GLU A 108 9.87 9.16 -10.12
N VAL A 109 9.39 8.02 -9.66
CA VAL A 109 9.92 7.34 -8.49
C VAL A 109 10.55 6.03 -8.92
N ARG A 110 11.78 5.79 -8.50
CA ARG A 110 12.47 4.54 -8.85
C ARG A 110 11.82 3.36 -8.14
N LYS A 111 11.57 2.28 -8.88
CA LYS A 111 11.01 1.08 -8.28
C LYS A 111 11.88 0.52 -7.17
N SER A 112 13.20 0.69 -7.27
CA SER A 112 14.08 0.22 -6.21
C SER A 112 13.79 0.90 -4.88
N VAL A 113 13.40 2.17 -4.91
CA VAL A 113 13.04 2.90 -3.68
C VAL A 113 11.72 2.35 -3.11
N ILE A 114 10.77 2.09 -3.99
CA ILE A 114 9.49 1.54 -3.57
C ILE A 114 9.67 0.13 -3.00
N GLU A 115 10.41 -0.70 -3.71
CA GLU A 115 10.55 -2.11 -3.33
C GLU A 115 11.48 -2.31 -2.14
N ALA A 116 12.22 -1.28 -1.76
CA ALA A 116 12.99 -1.32 -0.53
C ALA A 116 12.08 -1.53 0.70
N PHE A 117 10.80 -1.18 0.58
CA PHE A 117 9.83 -1.44 1.65
C PHE A 117 9.62 -2.93 1.90
N CYS A 118 9.95 -3.78 0.94
CA CYS A 118 9.82 -5.24 1.06
C CYS A 118 11.12 -5.92 1.44
N ALA A 119 12.24 -5.21 1.52
CA ALA A 119 13.56 -5.83 1.58
C ALA A 119 13.77 -6.71 2.81
N ASP A 120 13.17 -6.33 3.93
CA ASP A 120 13.37 -7.05 5.19
C ASP A 120 12.30 -8.10 5.46
N GLY A 121 11.40 -8.33 4.51
CA GLY A 121 10.36 -9.32 4.67
C GLY A 121 9.17 -8.91 5.51
N CYS A 122 9.19 -7.73 6.10
CA CYS A 122 8.06 -7.23 6.89
C CYS A 122 7.17 -6.29 6.10
N GLY A 123 7.54 -5.96 4.87
CA GLY A 123 6.81 -5.03 4.05
C GLY A 123 6.13 -5.67 2.86
N GLN A 124 5.08 -5.03 2.41
CA GLN A 124 4.34 -5.45 1.23
C GLN A 124 4.06 -4.22 0.38
N VAL A 125 4.21 -4.34 -0.93
CA VAL A 125 3.93 -3.25 -1.86
C VAL A 125 2.82 -3.71 -2.80
N ILE A 126 1.82 -2.85 -2.96
CA ILE A 126 0.71 -3.10 -3.88
C ILE A 126 0.71 -1.97 -4.91
N TYR A 127 0.78 -2.33 -6.18
CA TYR A 127 0.59 -1.38 -7.28
C TYR A 127 -0.84 -1.53 -7.78
N ASP A 128 -1.55 -0.43 -7.86
CA ASP A 128 -2.92 -0.43 -8.34
C ASP A 128 -3.09 0.63 -9.41
N CYS A 129 -3.94 0.36 -10.38
CA CYS A 129 -4.24 1.32 -11.43
C CYS A 129 -5.46 2.13 -11.02
N GLY A 130 -5.25 3.44 -10.88
CA GLY A 130 -6.27 4.33 -10.30
C GLY A 130 -7.27 4.89 -11.30
N ARG A 131 -7.24 4.45 -12.55
CA ARG A 131 -8.20 4.93 -13.54
C ARG A 131 -8.90 3.76 -14.20
N GLU A 132 -10.06 4.07 -14.77
CA GLU A 132 -10.80 3.07 -15.52
C GLU A 132 -10.06 2.74 -16.81
N LEU A 133 -9.93 1.47 -17.09
CA LEU A 133 -9.23 1.01 -18.29
C LEU A 133 -10.20 0.85 -19.44
N GLU A 134 -9.75 1.21 -20.64
CA GLU A 134 -10.50 0.92 -21.84
C GLU A 134 -10.39 -0.57 -22.17
N ARG A 135 -11.30 -1.07 -22.99
CA ARG A 135 -11.38 -2.51 -23.26
C ARG A 135 -10.07 -3.08 -23.78
N ASN A 136 -9.42 -2.36 -24.69
CA ASN A 136 -8.15 -2.85 -25.24
C ASN A 136 -7.04 -2.84 -24.19
N GLU A 137 -7.07 -1.88 -23.29
CA GLU A 137 -6.10 -1.83 -22.19
C GLU A 137 -6.31 -3.00 -21.23
N GLU A 138 -7.57 -3.34 -20.96
CA GLU A 138 -7.88 -4.47 -20.11
C GLU A 138 -7.34 -5.76 -20.68
N ILE A 139 -7.51 -5.96 -21.99
CA ILE A 139 -7.03 -7.15 -22.64
C ILE A 139 -5.51 -7.25 -22.56
N GLU A 140 -4.82 -6.14 -22.78
CA GLU A 140 -3.37 -6.14 -22.68
C GLU A 140 -2.90 -6.42 -21.27
N LEU A 141 -3.58 -5.84 -20.28
CA LEU A 141 -3.26 -6.06 -18.90
C LEU A 141 -3.44 -7.53 -18.51
N GLU A 142 -4.57 -8.11 -18.92
CA GLU A 142 -4.85 -9.51 -18.66
C GLU A 142 -3.77 -10.42 -19.25
N LYS A 143 -3.32 -10.12 -20.46
CA LYS A 143 -2.26 -10.90 -21.10
C LYS A 143 -0.96 -10.82 -20.29
N LYS A 144 -0.61 -9.62 -19.84
CA LYS A 144 0.63 -9.43 -19.10
C LYS A 144 0.59 -10.07 -17.73
N VAL A 145 -0.57 -10.06 -17.09
CA VAL A 145 -0.75 -10.74 -15.81
C VAL A 145 -0.55 -12.25 -16.00
N LEU A 146 -1.14 -12.80 -17.05
CA LEU A 146 -0.98 -14.22 -17.34
C LEU A 146 0.47 -14.60 -17.66
N GLU A 147 1.23 -13.64 -18.19
CA GLU A 147 2.64 -13.83 -18.47
C GLU A 147 3.54 -13.45 -17.30
N ASN A 148 2.96 -13.08 -16.17
CA ASN A 148 3.68 -12.65 -14.97
C ASN A 148 4.55 -11.43 -15.21
N LYS A 149 4.09 -10.50 -16.06
CA LYS A 149 4.83 -9.29 -16.38
C LYS A 149 4.25 -8.04 -15.75
N ILE A 150 3.14 -8.19 -15.04
CA ILE A 150 2.48 -7.05 -14.38
C ILE A 150 2.31 -7.36 -12.91
N THR A 151 2.66 -6.42 -12.07
CA THR A 151 2.48 -6.53 -10.63
C THR A 151 1.32 -5.68 -10.13
N SER A 152 0.67 -4.91 -10.99
CA SER A 152 -0.45 -4.08 -10.57
C SER A 152 -1.79 -4.78 -10.82
N PHE A 153 -2.77 -4.40 -10.05
CA PHE A 153 -4.12 -4.89 -10.19
C PHE A 153 -5.08 -3.80 -9.75
N SER A 154 -6.36 -4.02 -9.95
CA SER A 154 -7.34 -3.01 -9.65
C SER A 154 -8.50 -3.58 -8.85
N PHE A 155 -8.91 -2.86 -7.82
CA PHE A 155 -10.10 -3.20 -7.05
C PHE A 155 -11.37 -2.64 -7.68
N ALA A 156 -11.26 -1.85 -8.72
CA ALA A 156 -12.38 -1.08 -9.23
C ALA A 156 -13.37 -1.91 -10.06
N ARG A 157 -13.11 -3.16 -10.19
CA ARG A 157 -13.93 -3.98 -11.07
C ARG A 157 -15.21 -4.49 -10.40
N GLU A 158 -15.23 -4.47 -9.08
CA GLU A 158 -16.41 -4.98 -8.39
C GLU A 158 -17.59 -4.05 -8.63
N GLY A 159 -18.74 -4.61 -8.80
CA GLY A 159 -19.95 -3.84 -9.03
C GLY A 159 -20.16 -3.39 -10.47
N GLU A 160 -19.25 -3.72 -11.33
CA GLU A 160 -19.39 -3.41 -12.75
C GLU A 160 -20.22 -4.45 -13.46
#